data_1354f0ce49841dc073bd7f0a454d455b
#
_entry.id   1354f0ce49841dc073bd7f0a454d455b
#
_cell.length_a   1.000
_cell.length_b   1.000
_cell.length_c   1.000
_cell.angle_alpha   90.00
_cell.angle_beta   90.00
_cell.angle_gamma   90.00
#
_symmetry.space_group_name_H-M   'P 1'
#
loop_
_entity.id
_entity.type
_entity.pdbx_description
1 polymer ?
#
loop_
_entity_poly.entity_id
_entity_poly.type
_entity_poly.pdbx_seq_one_letter_code
_entity_poly.pdbx_strand_id
1 'polypeptide(L)'
;MANGNRCTDRVVGAILASWRYDISGISPEMRKDYEQHLRECPQCITRQKVHRTIDVSLAALTGTASLFFLFALAVLKHVKPLELVAFKMLGLDVFDVYHMLVSAGVAGLCFSLIALALVLMATPAPSYLGGIAAERAKVIEQRVAAIRSFRMR
;
A
#
# COMPACT_ATOMS: atom_id res chain seq x y z
N MET A 1 -25.43 27.20 -16.71
CA MET A 1 -24.60 26.63 -15.61
C MET A 1 -23.93 25.39 -16.19
N ALA A 2 -22.65 25.50 -16.56
CA ALA A 2 -21.88 24.40 -17.13
C ALA A 2 -21.73 23.28 -16.10
N ASN A 3 -22.10 22.08 -16.52
CA ASN A 3 -22.04 20.87 -15.73
C ASN A 3 -20.56 20.58 -15.37
N GLY A 4 -20.04 21.16 -14.28
CA GLY A 4 -18.64 21.13 -13.84
C GLY A 4 -18.08 19.75 -13.47
N ASN A 5 -18.80 18.68 -13.78
CA ASN A 5 -18.48 17.32 -13.37
C ASN A 5 -18.14 16.36 -14.53
N ARG A 6 -17.88 16.86 -15.73
CA ARG A 6 -17.52 16.00 -16.86
C ARG A 6 -16.14 16.35 -17.38
N CYS A 7 -15.35 15.31 -17.71
CA CYS A 7 -14.08 15.48 -18.40
C CYS A 7 -14.29 16.29 -19.70
N THR A 8 -13.39 17.21 -20.02
CA THR A 8 -13.39 18.02 -21.24
C THR A 8 -13.25 17.15 -22.49
N ASP A 9 -12.51 16.05 -22.40
CA ASP A 9 -12.37 15.03 -23.43
C ASP A 9 -12.91 13.69 -22.92
N ARG A 10 -14.07 13.28 -23.46
CA ARG A 10 -14.73 12.06 -23.04
C ARG A 10 -13.95 10.79 -23.40
N VAL A 11 -13.22 10.81 -24.53
CA VAL A 11 -12.45 9.66 -25.01
C VAL A 11 -11.22 9.47 -24.15
N VAL A 12 -10.43 10.53 -23.96
CA VAL A 12 -9.24 10.50 -23.09
C VAL A 12 -9.64 10.18 -21.66
N GLY A 13 -10.72 10.76 -21.16
CA GLY A 13 -11.24 10.46 -19.82
C GLY A 13 -11.65 9.00 -19.64
N ALA A 14 -12.22 8.35 -20.66
CA ALA A 14 -12.58 6.93 -20.62
C ALA A 14 -11.33 6.03 -20.63
N ILE A 15 -10.34 6.35 -21.46
CA ILE A 15 -9.06 5.64 -21.51
C ILE A 15 -8.34 5.75 -20.17
N LEU A 16 -8.17 6.95 -19.63
CA LEU A 16 -7.53 7.17 -18.34
C LEU A 16 -8.30 6.52 -17.17
N ALA A 17 -9.61 6.35 -17.30
CA ALA A 17 -10.39 5.64 -16.30
C ALA A 17 -10.04 4.15 -16.21
N SER A 18 -9.66 3.51 -17.33
CA SER A 18 -9.23 2.11 -17.37
C SER A 18 -7.80 1.92 -16.83
N TRP A 19 -6.94 2.92 -16.99
CA TRP A 19 -5.55 2.92 -16.50
C TRP A 19 -5.42 3.32 -15.03
N ARG A 20 -6.49 3.83 -14.43
CA ARG A 20 -6.52 4.36 -13.07
C ARG A 20 -5.52 5.50 -12.90
N TYR A 21 -4.41 5.27 -12.19
CA TYR A 21 -3.34 6.27 -11.96
C TYR A 21 -1.97 5.84 -12.50
N ASP A 22 -1.85 4.63 -13.03
CA ASP A 22 -0.62 4.12 -13.60
C ASP A 22 -0.71 4.18 -15.13
N ILE A 23 0.05 5.09 -15.73
CA ILE A 23 0.16 5.29 -17.17
C ILE A 23 1.46 4.72 -17.75
N SER A 24 2.19 3.91 -16.99
CA SER A 24 3.47 3.33 -17.42
C SER A 24 3.35 2.40 -18.63
N GLY A 25 2.19 1.77 -18.79
CA GLY A 25 1.88 0.87 -19.92
C GLY A 25 1.52 1.60 -21.23
N ILE A 26 1.38 2.94 -21.23
CA ILE A 26 1.06 3.71 -22.43
C ILE A 26 2.35 3.98 -23.22
N SER A 27 2.24 3.98 -24.58
CA SER A 27 3.38 4.32 -25.43
C SER A 27 3.97 5.70 -25.10
N PRO A 28 5.31 5.88 -25.19
CA PRO A 28 5.96 7.14 -24.81
C PRO A 28 5.43 8.37 -25.57
N GLU A 29 4.96 8.16 -26.81
CA GLU A 29 4.42 9.24 -27.66
C GLU A 29 3.10 9.75 -27.10
N MET A 30 2.19 8.86 -26.73
CA MET A 30 0.88 9.23 -26.18
C MET A 30 0.96 9.65 -24.72
N ARG A 31 2.01 9.25 -23.99
CA ARG A 31 2.15 9.57 -22.57
C ARG A 31 2.15 11.07 -22.31
N LYS A 32 2.84 11.85 -23.14
CA LYS A 32 2.93 13.30 -22.98
C LYS A 32 1.56 13.97 -23.06
N ASP A 33 0.74 13.55 -24.02
CA ASP A 33 -0.61 14.11 -24.22
C ASP A 33 -1.53 13.75 -23.04
N TYR A 34 -1.46 12.52 -22.55
CA TYR A 34 -2.20 12.10 -21.35
C TYR A 34 -1.73 12.79 -20.08
N GLU A 35 -0.42 12.96 -19.89
CA GLU A 35 0.12 13.72 -18.76
C GLU A 35 -0.31 15.18 -18.80
N GLN A 36 -0.34 15.78 -19.98
CA GLN A 36 -0.83 17.14 -20.16
C GLN A 36 -2.32 17.22 -19.82
N HIS A 37 -3.14 16.31 -20.36
CA HIS A 37 -4.58 16.26 -20.02
C HIS A 37 -4.80 16.07 -18.51
N LEU A 38 -4.03 15.19 -17.85
CA LEU A 38 -4.11 15.00 -16.41
C LEU A 38 -3.76 16.25 -15.60
N ARG A 39 -2.93 17.16 -16.15
CA ARG A 39 -2.62 18.44 -15.49
C ARG A 39 -3.70 19.49 -15.68
N GLU A 40 -4.36 19.46 -16.81
CA GLU A 40 -5.36 20.46 -17.21
C GLU A 40 -6.78 20.13 -16.76
N CYS A 41 -7.13 18.84 -16.68
CA CYS A 41 -8.49 18.40 -16.36
C CYS A 41 -8.65 18.12 -14.84
N PRO A 42 -9.33 19.00 -14.08
CA PRO A 42 -9.47 18.85 -12.63
C PRO A 42 -10.22 17.58 -12.23
N GLN A 43 -11.14 17.11 -13.08
CA GLN A 43 -11.89 15.89 -12.81
C GLN A 43 -11.02 14.64 -12.94
N CYS A 44 -10.18 14.55 -13.97
CA CYS A 44 -9.26 13.42 -14.14
C CYS A 44 -8.21 13.40 -13.04
N ILE A 45 -7.67 14.56 -12.64
CA ILE A 45 -6.77 14.69 -11.50
C ILE A 45 -7.42 14.17 -10.21
N THR A 46 -8.65 14.63 -9.93
CA THR A 46 -9.36 14.25 -8.70
C THR A 46 -9.65 12.75 -8.68
N ARG A 47 -10.13 12.20 -9.78
CA ARG A 47 -10.40 10.76 -9.92
C ARG A 47 -9.13 9.93 -9.73
N GLN A 48 -8.04 10.32 -10.35
CA GLN A 48 -6.74 9.67 -10.21
C GLN A 48 -6.24 9.69 -8.75
N LYS A 49 -6.34 10.85 -8.10
CA LYS A 49 -5.95 10.99 -6.68
C LYS A 49 -6.78 10.08 -5.78
N VAL A 50 -8.10 10.03 -5.99
CA VAL A 50 -9.00 9.17 -5.20
C VAL A 50 -8.64 7.70 -5.37
N HIS A 51 -8.50 7.21 -6.60
CA HIS A 51 -8.13 5.81 -6.84
C HIS A 51 -6.77 5.47 -6.20
N ARG A 52 -5.77 6.33 -6.39
CA ARG A 52 -4.45 6.16 -5.79
C ARG A 52 -4.51 6.14 -4.26
N THR A 53 -5.28 7.05 -3.66
CA THR A 53 -5.40 7.11 -2.20
C THR A 53 -6.05 5.85 -1.66
N ILE A 54 -7.13 5.38 -2.29
CA ILE A 54 -7.83 4.14 -1.88
C ILE A 54 -6.88 2.94 -1.95
N ASP A 55 -6.18 2.75 -3.07
CA ASP A 55 -5.30 1.60 -3.28
C ASP A 55 -4.13 1.59 -2.28
N VAL A 56 -3.49 2.75 -2.08
CA VAL A 56 -2.39 2.89 -1.11
C VAL A 56 -2.89 2.69 0.33
N SER A 57 -4.07 3.22 0.66
CA SER A 57 -4.66 3.06 2.00
C SER A 57 -5.01 1.60 2.27
N LEU A 58 -5.57 0.88 1.30
CA LEU A 58 -5.87 -0.56 1.44
C LEU A 58 -4.60 -1.38 1.62
N ALA A 59 -3.56 -1.11 0.83
CA ALA A 59 -2.27 -1.79 0.96
C ALA A 59 -1.60 -1.49 2.32
N ALA A 60 -1.67 -0.25 2.79
CA ALA A 60 -1.14 0.14 4.09
C ALA A 60 -1.92 -0.53 5.23
N LEU A 61 -3.25 -0.53 5.17
CA LEU A 61 -4.10 -1.13 6.20
C LEU A 61 -3.86 -2.64 6.32
N THR A 62 -3.87 -3.36 5.19
CA THR A 62 -3.65 -4.82 5.19
C THR A 62 -2.23 -5.18 5.58
N GLY A 63 -1.23 -4.40 5.16
CA GLY A 63 0.16 -4.56 5.57
C GLY A 63 0.36 -4.33 7.07
N THR A 64 -0.23 -3.26 7.61
CA THR A 64 -0.17 -2.97 9.06
C THR A 64 -0.88 -4.06 9.87
N ALA A 65 -2.03 -4.55 9.41
CA ALA A 65 -2.73 -5.66 10.06
C ALA A 65 -1.86 -6.93 10.11
N SER A 66 -1.18 -7.28 9.02
CA SER A 66 -0.28 -8.43 8.96
C SER A 66 0.88 -8.29 9.96
N LEU A 67 1.50 -7.10 10.03
CA LEU A 67 2.56 -6.81 11.01
C LEU A 67 2.05 -6.89 12.46
N PHE A 68 0.83 -6.39 12.70
CA PHE A 68 0.21 -6.47 14.03
C PHE A 68 0.01 -7.91 14.49
N PHE A 69 -0.53 -8.79 13.62
CA PHE A 69 -0.74 -10.19 13.97
C PHE A 69 0.58 -10.94 14.14
N LEU A 70 1.61 -10.65 13.33
CA LEU A 70 2.96 -11.20 13.51
C LEU A 70 3.54 -10.79 14.86
N PHE A 71 3.45 -9.51 15.21
CA PHE A 71 3.92 -9.01 16.50
C PHE A 71 3.16 -9.62 17.66
N ALA A 72 1.82 -9.71 17.58
CA ALA A 72 0.99 -10.33 18.60
C ALA A 72 1.38 -11.80 18.85
N LEU A 73 1.59 -12.58 17.78
CA LEU A 73 2.05 -13.97 17.89
C LEU A 73 3.45 -14.07 18.48
N ALA A 74 4.38 -13.16 18.14
CA ALA A 74 5.70 -13.10 18.73
C ALA A 74 5.63 -12.79 20.23
N VAL A 75 4.80 -11.84 20.63
CA VAL A 75 4.59 -11.49 22.06
C VAL A 75 3.99 -12.67 22.80
N LEU A 76 2.96 -13.34 22.27
CA LEU A 76 2.35 -14.51 22.88
C LEU A 76 3.37 -15.64 23.12
N LYS A 77 4.31 -15.81 22.20
CA LYS A 77 5.40 -16.83 22.34
C LYS A 77 6.40 -16.47 23.43
N HIS A 78 6.66 -15.18 23.66
CA HIS A 78 7.72 -14.73 24.58
C HIS A 78 7.23 -14.33 25.97
N VAL A 79 5.93 -14.04 26.13
CA VAL A 79 5.36 -13.52 27.38
C VAL A 79 4.67 -14.64 28.14
N LYS A 80 5.45 -15.39 28.93
CA LYS A 80 4.93 -16.38 29.91
C LYS A 80 3.99 -15.81 30.98
N PRO A 81 4.08 -14.52 31.42
CA PRO A 81 3.19 -14.00 32.47
C PRO A 81 1.74 -13.74 32.03
N LEU A 82 1.38 -13.89 30.75
CA LEU A 82 -0.02 -13.79 30.33
C LEU A 82 -0.89 -14.89 30.98
N GLU A 83 -0.31 -16.03 31.30
CA GLU A 83 -0.95 -17.12 32.05
C GLU A 83 -1.49 -16.63 33.40
N LEU A 84 -0.72 -15.83 34.13
CA LEU A 84 -1.09 -15.33 35.45
C LEU A 84 -2.25 -14.31 35.42
N VAL A 85 -2.30 -13.48 34.40
CA VAL A 85 -3.34 -12.43 34.25
C VAL A 85 -4.66 -13.04 33.79
N ALA A 86 -4.63 -13.97 32.83
CA ALA A 86 -5.81 -14.65 32.32
C ALA A 86 -6.45 -15.54 33.42
N PHE A 87 -5.64 -16.23 34.18
CA PHE A 87 -6.10 -17.10 35.29
C PHE A 87 -6.76 -16.31 36.41
N LYS A 88 -6.22 -15.15 36.76
CA LYS A 88 -6.71 -14.34 37.89
C LYS A 88 -7.95 -13.51 37.56
N MET A 89 -8.14 -13.10 36.29
CA MET A 89 -9.22 -12.18 35.90
C MET A 89 -10.45 -12.87 35.30
N LEU A 90 -10.31 -13.98 34.62
CA LEU A 90 -11.38 -14.57 33.80
C LEU A 90 -11.87 -15.95 34.29
N GLY A 91 -11.17 -16.60 35.25
CA GLY A 91 -11.56 -17.93 35.73
C GLY A 91 -11.57 -19.02 34.66
N LEU A 92 -10.90 -18.76 33.52
CA LEU A 92 -10.80 -19.65 32.36
C LEU A 92 -9.55 -20.51 32.48
N ASP A 93 -9.59 -21.73 31.96
CA ASP A 93 -8.42 -22.59 31.92
C ASP A 93 -7.33 -21.97 31.03
N VAL A 94 -6.14 -21.81 31.56
CA VAL A 94 -4.99 -21.13 30.92
C VAL A 94 -4.68 -21.75 29.57
N PHE A 95 -4.80 -23.07 29.47
CA PHE A 95 -4.51 -23.83 28.26
C PHE A 95 -5.47 -23.45 27.13
N ASP A 96 -6.75 -23.35 27.42
CA ASP A 96 -7.79 -23.02 26.42
C ASP A 96 -7.66 -21.57 25.91
N VAL A 97 -7.39 -20.62 26.81
CA VAL A 97 -7.21 -19.22 26.45
C VAL A 97 -5.98 -19.03 25.55
N TYR A 98 -4.86 -19.67 25.86
CA TYR A 98 -3.66 -19.59 25.02
C TYR A 98 -3.90 -20.14 23.62
N HIS A 99 -4.54 -21.32 23.51
CA HIS A 99 -4.85 -21.91 22.21
C HIS A 99 -5.86 -21.08 21.41
N MET A 100 -6.85 -20.47 22.06
CA MET A 100 -7.78 -19.56 21.41
C MET A 100 -7.07 -18.31 20.87
N LEU A 101 -6.18 -17.70 21.67
CA LEU A 101 -5.42 -16.50 21.22
C LEU A 101 -4.46 -16.82 20.08
N VAL A 102 -3.76 -17.95 20.16
CA VAL A 102 -2.84 -18.38 19.09
C VAL A 102 -3.61 -18.69 17.80
N SER A 103 -4.72 -19.43 17.89
CA SER A 103 -5.56 -19.77 16.73
C SER A 103 -6.16 -18.52 16.09
N ALA A 104 -6.68 -17.59 16.90
CA ALA A 104 -7.18 -16.30 16.41
C ALA A 104 -6.08 -15.46 15.77
N GLY A 105 -4.90 -15.43 16.36
CA GLY A 105 -3.73 -14.73 15.80
C GLY A 105 -3.27 -15.31 14.45
N VAL A 106 -3.20 -16.65 14.34
CA VAL A 106 -2.85 -17.34 13.10
C VAL A 106 -3.93 -17.12 12.02
N ALA A 107 -5.19 -17.27 12.37
CA ALA A 107 -6.29 -17.03 11.44
C ALA A 107 -6.31 -15.57 10.94
N GLY A 108 -6.13 -14.59 11.84
CA GLY A 108 -6.04 -13.19 11.51
C GLY A 108 -4.85 -12.88 10.60
N LEU A 109 -3.67 -13.49 10.86
CA LEU A 109 -2.49 -13.37 10.01
C LEU A 109 -2.76 -13.92 8.61
N CYS A 110 -3.29 -15.14 8.51
CA CYS A 110 -3.60 -15.73 7.20
C CYS A 110 -4.59 -14.88 6.42
N PHE A 111 -5.65 -14.41 7.06
CA PHE A 111 -6.66 -13.55 6.42
C PHE A 111 -6.05 -12.22 5.95
N SER A 112 -5.23 -11.56 6.78
CA SER A 112 -4.60 -10.28 6.42
C SER A 112 -3.58 -10.44 5.29
N LEU A 113 -2.83 -11.55 5.24
CA LEU A 113 -1.89 -11.85 4.14
C LEU A 113 -2.62 -12.14 2.83
N ILE A 114 -3.72 -12.90 2.87
CA ILE A 114 -4.56 -13.13 1.69
C ILE A 114 -5.13 -11.81 1.18
N ALA A 115 -5.69 -10.99 2.08
CA ALA A 115 -6.22 -9.68 1.72
C ALA A 115 -5.13 -8.77 1.12
N LEU A 116 -3.92 -8.75 1.71
CA LEU A 116 -2.78 -8.01 1.17
C LEU A 116 -2.41 -8.50 -0.23
N ALA A 117 -2.30 -9.81 -0.44
CA ALA A 117 -2.00 -10.39 -1.75
C ALA A 117 -3.05 -10.01 -2.80
N LEU A 118 -4.33 -10.08 -2.46
CA LEU A 118 -5.43 -9.67 -3.34
C LEU A 118 -5.36 -8.18 -3.68
N VAL A 119 -5.08 -7.31 -2.71
CA VAL A 119 -4.89 -5.87 -2.95
C VAL A 119 -3.72 -5.62 -3.88
N LEU A 120 -2.57 -6.27 -3.65
CA LEU A 120 -1.38 -6.11 -4.47
C LEU A 120 -1.57 -6.64 -5.91
N MET A 121 -2.37 -7.68 -6.10
CA MET A 121 -2.70 -8.22 -7.43
C MET A 121 -3.76 -7.37 -8.16
N ALA A 122 -4.73 -6.84 -7.44
CA ALA A 122 -5.86 -6.10 -8.02
C ALA A 122 -5.54 -4.63 -8.30
N THR A 123 -4.45 -4.08 -7.72
CA THR A 123 -4.13 -2.66 -7.82
C THR A 123 -2.79 -2.43 -8.54
N PRO A 124 -2.60 -1.32 -9.24
CA PRO A 124 -1.32 -0.92 -9.81
C PRO A 124 -0.35 -0.33 -8.75
N ALA A 125 -0.70 -0.41 -7.45
CA ALA A 125 0.10 0.13 -6.36
C ALA A 125 1.55 -0.42 -6.32
N PRO A 126 1.80 -1.72 -6.54
CA PRO A 126 3.17 -2.26 -6.52
C PRO A 126 4.07 -1.67 -7.60
N SER A 127 3.60 -1.56 -8.84
CA SER A 127 4.35 -0.96 -9.94
C SER A 127 4.65 0.52 -9.68
N TYR A 128 3.66 1.24 -9.19
CA TYR A 128 3.80 2.65 -8.84
C TYR A 128 4.79 2.87 -7.69
N LEU A 129 4.70 2.11 -6.61
CA LEU A 129 5.62 2.21 -5.47
C LEU A 129 7.03 1.75 -5.85
N GLY A 130 7.15 0.71 -6.66
CA GLY A 130 8.42 0.24 -7.20
C GLY A 130 9.11 1.30 -8.05
N GLY A 131 8.37 2.02 -8.88
CA GLY A 131 8.87 3.15 -9.67
C GLY A 131 9.44 4.27 -8.80
N ILE A 132 8.72 4.70 -7.77
CA ILE A 132 9.18 5.74 -6.83
C ILE A 132 10.42 5.27 -6.06
N ALA A 133 10.44 4.02 -5.60
CA ALA A 133 11.57 3.47 -4.86
C ALA A 133 12.82 3.41 -5.74
N ALA A 134 12.70 2.99 -6.99
CA ALA A 134 13.80 2.94 -7.95
C ALA A 134 14.36 4.34 -8.28
N GLU A 135 13.48 5.33 -8.43
CA GLU A 135 13.90 6.71 -8.67
C GLU A 135 14.63 7.29 -7.45
N ARG A 136 14.13 7.08 -6.25
CA ARG A 136 14.81 7.52 -5.01
C ARG A 136 16.14 6.81 -4.81
N ALA A 137 16.24 5.53 -5.12
CA ALA A 137 17.49 4.78 -5.05
C ALA A 137 18.55 5.38 -5.97
N LYS A 138 18.21 5.72 -7.21
CA LYS A 138 19.13 6.40 -8.15
C LYS A 138 19.62 7.74 -7.62
N VAL A 139 18.75 8.55 -7.04
CA VAL A 139 19.13 9.86 -6.45
C VAL A 139 20.08 9.67 -5.27
N ILE A 140 19.85 8.68 -4.41
CA ILE A 140 20.74 8.37 -3.29
C ILE A 140 22.11 7.90 -3.80
N GLU A 141 22.14 7.02 -4.78
CA GLU A 141 23.38 6.52 -5.40
C GLU A 141 24.20 7.66 -6.00
N GLN A 142 23.57 8.57 -6.72
CA GLN A 142 24.23 9.76 -7.26
C GLN A 142 24.82 10.67 -6.18
N ARG A 143 24.10 10.88 -5.08
CA ARG A 143 24.59 11.65 -3.93
C ARG A 143 25.78 10.98 -3.26
N VAL A 144 25.72 9.67 -3.06
CA VAL A 144 26.83 8.90 -2.48
C VAL A 144 28.05 8.93 -3.37
N ALA A 145 27.88 8.80 -4.69
CA ALA A 145 28.98 8.92 -5.66
C ALA A 145 29.62 10.31 -5.62
N ALA A 146 28.82 11.38 -5.57
CA ALA A 146 29.30 12.75 -5.45
C ALA A 146 30.12 12.98 -4.16
N ILE A 147 29.66 12.47 -3.01
CA ILE A 147 30.38 12.57 -1.74
C ILE A 147 31.71 11.82 -1.81
N ARG A 148 31.71 10.61 -2.43
CA ARG A 148 32.93 9.80 -2.58
C ARG A 148 33.97 10.49 -3.46
N SER A 149 33.55 11.14 -4.55
CA SER A 149 34.46 11.89 -5.43
C SER A 149 35.07 13.13 -4.76
N PHE A 150 34.32 13.78 -3.87
CA PHE A 150 34.81 14.92 -3.09
C PHE A 150 35.85 14.51 -2.02
N ARG A 151 35.72 13.31 -1.44
CA ARG A 151 36.66 12.80 -0.42
C ARG A 151 38.00 12.33 -1.00
N MET A 152 38.07 12.08 -2.31
CA MET A 152 39.29 11.61 -2.98
C MET A 152 40.11 12.76 -3.62
N ARG A 153 39.68 13.99 -3.46
CA ARG A 153 40.45 15.19 -3.83
C ARG A 153 41.04 15.84 -2.60
#